data_84d677adde1b4bc23010b3a773c56034
#
_entry.id   84d677adde1b4bc23010b3a773c56034
#
_cell.length_a   1.000
_cell.length_b   1.000
_cell.length_c   1.000
_cell.angle_alpha   90.00
_cell.angle_beta   90.00
_cell.angle_gamma   90.00
#
_symmetry.space_group_name_H-M   'P 1'
#
loop_
_entity.id
_entity.type
_entity.pdbx_description
1 polymer ?
#
loop_
_entity_poly.entity_id
_entity_poly.type
_entity_poly.pdbx_seq_one_letter_code
_entity_poly.pdbx_strand_id
1 'polypeptide(L)'
;MFKIEDLILRVPHMFTEEECDFLVGYHIKNEESHILEQCPHAVTGEMTSSSFKCLTLISPSEEHALVHSRTREMVTKWLEHLSEFESFHLPMMSKRLNYAHKYRLLKYEVGAKIHPHTDFDDYTYGSCTFNLNDEYEGGVFRFWNGRVSIQLAKGEGMIWP
;
A
#
# COMPACT_ATOMS: atom_id res chain seq x y z
N MET A 1 -17.98 -2.11 20.72
CA MET A 1 -17.69 -3.17 19.73
C MET A 1 -17.21 -2.46 18.47
N PHE A 2 -15.96 -2.65 18.07
CA PHE A 2 -15.42 -2.05 16.86
C PHE A 2 -15.87 -2.83 15.61
N LYS A 3 -15.88 -2.17 14.46
CA LYS A 3 -16.12 -2.78 13.16
C LYS A 3 -14.79 -3.03 12.49
N ILE A 4 -14.73 -3.96 11.55
CA ILE A 4 -13.49 -4.27 10.84
C ILE A 4 -12.97 -3.07 10.01
N GLU A 5 -13.86 -2.24 9.52
CA GLU A 5 -13.53 -0.99 8.82
C GLU A 5 -12.81 0.03 9.72
N ASP A 6 -13.02 -0.04 11.03
CA ASP A 6 -12.34 0.83 12.00
C ASP A 6 -10.84 0.50 12.11
N LEU A 7 -10.40 -0.63 11.58
CA LEU A 7 -8.99 -1.04 11.53
C LEU A 7 -8.21 -0.40 10.37
N ILE A 8 -8.91 0.21 9.41
CA ILE A 8 -8.27 0.94 8.31
C ILE A 8 -7.94 2.33 8.80
N LEU A 9 -6.66 2.69 8.74
CA LEU A 9 -6.22 4.05 9.02
C LEU A 9 -5.86 4.76 7.73
N ARG A 10 -6.40 5.97 7.54
CA ARG A 10 -6.01 6.92 6.50
C ARG A 10 -5.28 8.08 7.13
N VAL A 11 -4.19 8.52 6.52
CA VAL A 11 -3.40 9.66 7.00
C VAL A 11 -3.11 10.59 5.84
N PRO A 12 -3.65 11.82 5.85
CA PRO A 12 -3.36 12.81 4.83
C PRO A 12 -1.91 13.31 4.94
N HIS A 13 -1.36 13.79 3.84
CA HIS A 13 -0.05 14.44 3.78
C HIS A 13 1.11 13.58 4.32
N MET A 14 1.07 12.27 4.09
CA MET A 14 2.20 11.38 4.39
C MET A 14 3.40 11.65 3.50
N PHE A 15 3.16 12.10 2.27
CA PHE A 15 4.17 12.62 1.35
C PHE A 15 3.84 14.08 1.00
N THR A 16 4.87 14.91 0.83
CA THR A 16 4.70 16.23 0.22
C THR A 16 4.48 16.11 -1.28
N GLU A 17 4.06 17.18 -1.93
CA GLU A 17 3.90 17.21 -3.39
C GLU A 17 5.23 16.93 -4.09
N GLU A 18 6.33 17.53 -3.60
CA GLU A 18 7.68 17.33 -4.14
C GLU A 18 8.16 15.88 -3.98
N GLU A 19 7.88 15.24 -2.83
CA GLU A 19 8.19 13.83 -2.60
C GLU A 19 7.39 12.90 -3.53
N CYS A 20 6.11 13.21 -3.75
CA CYS A 20 5.29 12.49 -4.72
C CYS A 20 5.86 12.61 -6.13
N ASP A 21 6.16 13.84 -6.56
CA ASP A 21 6.70 14.12 -7.90
C ASP A 21 8.09 13.48 -8.09
N PHE A 22 8.91 13.46 -7.05
CA PHE A 22 10.20 12.76 -7.04
C PHE A 22 10.04 11.25 -7.32
N LEU A 23 9.11 10.58 -6.61
CA LEU A 23 8.86 9.15 -6.80
C LEU A 23 8.21 8.84 -8.16
N VAL A 24 7.30 9.69 -8.63
CA VAL A 24 6.72 9.58 -9.97
C VAL A 24 7.78 9.77 -11.04
N GLY A 25 8.65 10.78 -10.91
CA GLY A 25 9.77 11.02 -11.80
C GLY A 25 10.75 9.84 -11.84
N TYR A 26 11.08 9.26 -10.70
CA TYR A 26 11.90 8.05 -10.62
C TYR A 26 11.24 6.87 -11.34
N HIS A 27 9.94 6.66 -11.16
CA HIS A 27 9.19 5.62 -11.83
C HIS A 27 9.24 5.79 -13.36
N ILE A 28 9.01 7.00 -13.87
CA ILE A 28 9.05 7.30 -15.31
C ILE A 28 10.46 7.06 -15.88
N LYS A 29 11.50 7.50 -15.17
CA LYS A 29 12.90 7.35 -15.60
C LYS A 29 13.35 5.90 -15.71
N ASN A 30 12.74 5.01 -14.95
CA ASN A 30 13.08 3.59 -14.89
C ASN A 30 12.03 2.70 -15.57
N GLU A 31 11.30 3.20 -16.57
CA GLU A 31 10.19 2.48 -17.20
C GLU A 31 10.60 1.14 -17.80
N GLU A 32 11.83 1.01 -18.30
CA GLU A 32 12.37 -0.24 -18.84
C GLU A 32 12.53 -1.35 -17.77
N SER A 33 12.60 -0.97 -16.49
CA SER A 33 12.72 -1.90 -15.36
C SER A 33 11.37 -2.34 -14.79
N HIS A 34 10.27 -1.86 -15.36
CA HIS A 34 8.93 -2.23 -14.91
C HIS A 34 8.57 -3.64 -15.34
N ILE A 35 7.99 -4.37 -14.43
CA ILE A 35 7.50 -5.73 -14.67
C ILE A 35 5.99 -5.82 -14.44
N LEU A 36 5.34 -6.76 -15.13
CA LEU A 36 4.01 -7.22 -14.77
C LEU A 36 4.16 -8.28 -13.66
N GLU A 37 3.59 -8.02 -12.50
CA GLU A 37 3.68 -8.94 -11.38
C GLU A 37 2.81 -10.18 -11.63
N GLN A 38 3.29 -11.34 -11.20
CA GLN A 38 2.50 -12.55 -11.21
C GLN A 38 1.70 -12.65 -9.93
N CYS A 39 0.39 -12.74 -10.06
CA CYS A 39 -0.54 -12.81 -8.93
C CYS A 39 -1.44 -14.04 -9.07
N PRO A 40 -1.71 -14.77 -7.99
CA PRO A 40 -2.69 -15.84 -8.02
C PRO A 40 -4.09 -15.24 -8.22
N HIS A 41 -4.86 -15.83 -9.13
CA HIS A 41 -6.26 -15.48 -9.31
C HIS A 41 -7.05 -15.89 -8.06
N ALA A 42 -7.83 -14.97 -7.48
CA ALA A 42 -8.49 -15.18 -6.19
C ALA A 42 -9.44 -16.38 -6.13
N VAL A 43 -9.98 -16.83 -7.27
CA VAL A 43 -10.95 -17.93 -7.32
C VAL A 43 -10.30 -19.23 -7.79
N THR A 44 -9.44 -19.18 -8.83
CA THR A 44 -8.86 -20.41 -9.44
C THR A 44 -7.51 -20.77 -8.85
N GLY A 45 -6.82 -19.85 -8.19
CA GLY A 45 -5.44 -20.02 -7.72
C GLY A 45 -4.40 -20.04 -8.85
N GLU A 46 -4.79 -19.93 -10.11
CA GLU A 46 -3.87 -19.90 -11.24
C GLU A 46 -3.06 -18.61 -11.26
N MET A 47 -1.77 -18.72 -11.53
CA MET A 47 -0.90 -17.54 -11.67
C MET A 47 -1.24 -16.77 -12.93
N THR A 48 -1.57 -15.51 -12.80
CA THR A 48 -1.88 -14.59 -13.88
C THR A 48 -1.03 -13.34 -13.78
N SER A 49 -0.71 -12.72 -14.92
CA SER A 49 -0.04 -11.43 -14.91
C SER A 49 -0.99 -10.33 -14.42
N SER A 50 -0.48 -9.45 -13.59
CA SER A 50 -1.20 -8.22 -13.20
C SER A 50 -1.49 -7.36 -14.43
N SER A 51 -2.52 -6.53 -14.33
CA SER A 51 -2.81 -5.49 -15.33
C SER A 51 -2.12 -4.16 -15.01
N PHE A 52 -1.27 -4.12 -14.00
CA PHE A 52 -0.48 -2.96 -13.59
C PHE A 52 1.01 -3.26 -13.66
N LYS A 53 1.81 -2.23 -13.89
CA LYS A 53 3.27 -2.31 -13.91
C LYS A 53 3.83 -2.04 -12.52
N CYS A 54 4.91 -2.71 -12.18
CA CYS A 54 5.57 -2.64 -10.88
C CYS A 54 7.06 -2.34 -11.03
N LEU A 55 7.55 -1.38 -10.25
CA LEU A 55 8.97 -1.09 -10.07
C LEU A 55 9.33 -1.32 -8.60
N THR A 56 10.18 -2.29 -8.33
CA THR A 56 10.68 -2.55 -6.97
C THR A 56 11.77 -1.55 -6.61
N LEU A 57 11.65 -0.92 -5.45
CA LEU A 57 12.68 -0.04 -4.91
C LEU A 57 13.77 -0.87 -4.22
N ILE A 58 15.00 -0.67 -4.64
CA ILE A 58 16.16 -1.46 -4.17
C ILE A 58 16.98 -0.63 -3.18
N SER A 59 17.29 -1.21 -2.04
CA SER A 59 18.20 -0.62 -1.05
C SER A 59 19.67 -0.87 -1.44
N PRO A 60 20.58 0.11 -1.23
CA PRO A 60 20.29 1.47 -0.79
C PRO A 60 19.94 2.39 -1.96
N SER A 61 18.86 3.16 -1.82
CA SER A 61 18.55 4.27 -2.72
C SER A 61 17.77 5.35 -1.96
N GLU A 62 17.72 6.55 -2.49
CA GLU A 62 17.02 7.67 -1.89
C GLU A 62 15.50 7.40 -1.84
N GLU A 63 14.97 6.85 -2.94
CA GLU A 63 13.56 6.49 -3.09
C GLU A 63 13.15 5.40 -2.08
N HIS A 64 14.00 4.37 -1.94
CA HIS A 64 13.80 3.33 -0.94
C HIS A 64 13.81 3.90 0.47
N ALA A 65 14.79 4.75 0.80
CA ALA A 65 14.92 5.36 2.14
C ALA A 65 13.71 6.25 2.46
N LEU A 66 13.24 7.02 1.49
CA LEU A 66 12.06 7.88 1.64
C LEU A 66 10.82 7.03 1.93
N VAL A 67 10.50 6.05 1.07
CA VAL A 67 9.31 5.20 1.25
C VAL A 67 9.41 4.39 2.55
N HIS A 68 10.61 3.89 2.90
CA HIS A 68 10.84 3.20 4.18
C HIS A 68 10.50 4.11 5.37
N SER A 69 10.99 5.34 5.37
CA SER A 69 10.72 6.32 6.45
C SER A 69 9.23 6.59 6.60
N ARG A 70 8.52 6.84 5.51
CA ARG A 70 7.07 7.10 5.52
C ARG A 70 6.27 5.87 5.93
N THR A 71 6.68 4.68 5.51
CA THR A 71 6.05 3.44 5.95
C THR A 71 6.22 3.23 7.46
N ARG A 72 7.40 3.49 8.01
CA ARG A 72 7.65 3.42 9.46
C ARG A 72 6.77 4.39 10.24
N GLU A 73 6.65 5.60 9.77
CA GLU A 73 5.76 6.61 10.34
C GLU A 73 4.29 6.14 10.30
N MET A 74 3.85 5.61 9.15
CA MET A 74 2.49 5.11 8.98
C MET A 74 2.18 3.94 9.93
N VAL A 75 3.11 3.00 10.08
CA VAL A 75 3.00 1.88 11.03
C VAL A 75 2.88 2.39 12.47
N THR A 76 3.66 3.41 12.84
CA THR A 76 3.57 4.00 14.19
C THR A 76 2.19 4.59 14.44
N LYS A 77 1.67 5.39 13.51
CA LYS A 77 0.32 5.97 13.60
C LYS A 77 -0.77 4.90 13.64
N TRP A 78 -0.58 3.81 12.91
CA TRP A 78 -1.54 2.71 12.94
C TRP A 78 -1.54 1.96 14.27
N LEU A 79 -0.39 1.72 14.87
CA LEU A 79 -0.29 1.13 16.21
C LEU A 79 -0.92 2.02 17.27
N GLU A 80 -0.74 3.34 17.16
CA GLU A 80 -1.43 4.32 18.02
C GLU A 80 -2.94 4.23 17.85
N HIS A 81 -3.44 4.22 16.61
CA HIS A 81 -4.86 4.03 16.30
C HIS A 81 -5.40 2.71 16.86
N LEU A 82 -4.70 1.60 16.65
CA LEU A 82 -5.11 0.29 17.16
C LEU A 82 -5.07 0.21 18.70
N SER A 83 -4.30 1.07 19.36
CA SER A 83 -4.26 1.13 20.83
C SER A 83 -5.58 1.55 21.47
N GLU A 84 -6.47 2.18 20.70
CA GLU A 84 -7.81 2.54 21.12
C GLU A 84 -8.74 1.31 21.27
N PHE A 85 -8.32 0.16 20.72
CA PHE A 85 -9.09 -1.09 20.77
C PHE A 85 -8.44 -2.10 21.71
N GLU A 86 -9.11 -2.43 22.82
CA GLU A 86 -8.60 -3.34 23.85
C GLU A 86 -8.27 -4.77 23.36
N SER A 87 -8.72 -5.11 22.14
CA SER A 87 -8.59 -6.47 21.61
C SER A 87 -7.22 -6.78 20.98
N PHE A 88 -6.31 -5.80 20.86
CA PHE A 88 -5.03 -5.99 20.16
C PHE A 88 -3.88 -6.15 21.13
N HIS A 89 -3.05 -7.18 20.89
CA HIS A 89 -1.80 -7.38 21.62
C HIS A 89 -0.67 -6.56 20.95
N LEU A 90 -0.70 -5.25 21.16
CA LEU A 90 0.19 -4.27 20.52
C LEU A 90 1.69 -4.57 20.65
N PRO A 91 2.23 -5.05 21.80
CA PRO A 91 3.64 -5.39 21.89
C PRO A 91 4.08 -6.47 20.90
N MET A 92 3.21 -7.45 20.60
CA MET A 92 3.50 -8.46 19.60
C MET A 92 3.39 -7.89 18.19
N MET A 93 2.35 -7.10 17.90
CA MET A 93 2.18 -6.44 16.61
C MET A 93 3.35 -5.49 16.30
N SER A 94 3.75 -4.64 17.24
CA SER A 94 4.90 -3.75 17.10
C SER A 94 6.19 -4.50 16.77
N LYS A 95 6.42 -5.64 17.40
CA LYS A 95 7.59 -6.49 17.10
C LYS A 95 7.55 -7.07 15.69
N ARG A 96 6.37 -7.45 15.21
CA ARG A 96 6.18 -8.05 13.86
C ARG A 96 6.21 -7.01 12.76
N LEU A 97 5.59 -5.85 12.96
CA LEU A 97 5.54 -4.75 12.01
C LEU A 97 6.87 -3.97 11.85
N ASN A 98 7.95 -4.46 12.43
CA ASN A 98 9.30 -3.90 12.21
C ASN A 98 9.93 -4.29 10.87
N TYR A 99 9.32 -5.18 10.12
CA TYR A 99 9.85 -5.70 8.87
C TYR A 99 8.90 -5.41 7.71
N ALA A 100 9.39 -4.76 6.66
CA ALA A 100 8.67 -4.58 5.41
C ALA A 100 9.26 -5.51 4.35
N HIS A 101 8.40 -6.22 3.63
CA HIS A 101 8.84 -7.21 2.67
C HIS A 101 9.41 -6.57 1.40
N LYS A 102 8.69 -5.65 0.80
CA LYS A 102 9.07 -4.94 -0.44
C LYS A 102 8.45 -3.56 -0.47
N TYR A 103 9.19 -2.60 -1.04
CA TYR A 103 8.64 -1.32 -1.47
C TYR A 103 8.53 -1.31 -2.98
N ARG A 104 7.36 -0.93 -3.49
CA ARG A 104 7.05 -0.95 -4.92
C ARG A 104 6.33 0.32 -5.34
N LEU A 105 6.69 0.83 -6.50
CA LEU A 105 5.90 1.83 -7.21
C LEU A 105 5.03 1.09 -8.22
N LEU A 106 3.72 1.31 -8.16
CA LEU A 106 2.74 0.66 -9.03
C LEU A 106 2.17 1.68 -10.00
N LYS A 107 2.13 1.32 -11.29
CA LYS A 107 1.50 2.14 -12.34
C LYS A 107 0.31 1.41 -12.92
N TYR A 108 -0.85 2.03 -12.81
CA TYR A 108 -2.10 1.57 -13.42
C TYR A 108 -2.36 2.40 -14.67
N GLU A 109 -2.40 1.74 -15.82
CA GLU A 109 -2.85 2.34 -17.07
C GLU A 109 -4.38 2.42 -17.10
N VAL A 110 -4.93 3.16 -18.06
CA VAL A 110 -6.39 3.26 -18.23
C VAL A 110 -7.01 1.87 -18.37
N GLY A 111 -7.98 1.57 -17.51
CA GLY A 111 -8.65 0.27 -17.45
C GLY A 111 -7.90 -0.82 -16.68
N ALA A 112 -6.67 -0.56 -16.23
CA ALA A 112 -5.94 -1.49 -15.37
C ALA A 112 -6.58 -1.55 -13.98
N LYS A 113 -6.53 -2.74 -13.38
CA LYS A 113 -7.08 -2.98 -12.04
C LYS A 113 -6.35 -4.14 -11.37
N ILE A 114 -6.40 -4.15 -10.05
CA ILE A 114 -6.09 -5.33 -9.26
C ILE A 114 -7.39 -6.08 -8.98
N HIS A 115 -7.37 -7.39 -9.16
CA HIS A 115 -8.53 -8.23 -8.84
C HIS A 115 -8.69 -8.37 -7.32
N PRO A 116 -9.90 -8.68 -6.82
CA PRO A 116 -10.10 -9.00 -5.41
C PRO A 116 -9.13 -10.10 -4.98
N HIS A 117 -8.36 -9.83 -3.94
CA HIS A 117 -7.36 -10.75 -3.38
C HIS A 117 -7.20 -10.46 -1.88
N THR A 118 -6.41 -11.25 -1.22
CA THR A 118 -5.92 -11.00 0.13
C THR A 118 -4.40 -10.89 0.07
N ASP A 119 -3.84 -9.96 0.83
CA ASP A 119 -2.38 -9.83 0.97
C ASP A 119 -1.82 -10.82 2.00
N PHE A 120 -2.61 -11.85 2.32
CA PHE A 120 -2.28 -12.81 3.36
C PHE A 120 -1.12 -13.71 2.93
N ASP A 121 -0.09 -13.72 3.74
CA ASP A 121 0.92 -14.76 3.85
C ASP A 121 1.26 -14.99 5.34
N ASP A 122 2.13 -15.94 5.62
CA ASP A 122 2.50 -16.28 7.01
C ASP A 122 3.19 -15.13 7.77
N TYR A 123 3.53 -14.04 7.09
CA TYR A 123 4.34 -12.94 7.62
C TYR A 123 3.69 -11.56 7.47
N THR A 124 2.63 -11.45 6.69
CA THR A 124 1.95 -10.17 6.45
C THR A 124 0.92 -9.89 7.56
N TYR A 125 1.15 -8.83 8.30
CA TYR A 125 0.28 -8.36 9.39
C TYR A 125 -0.48 -7.08 9.04
N GLY A 126 -0.18 -6.50 7.92
CA GLY A 126 -0.84 -5.31 7.40
C GLY A 126 -0.24 -4.88 6.08
N SER A 127 -1.06 -4.27 5.26
CA SER A 127 -0.69 -3.68 3.98
C SER A 127 -0.76 -2.17 4.07
N CYS A 128 0.21 -1.51 3.44
CA CYS A 128 0.31 -0.06 3.42
C CYS A 128 0.47 0.44 1.99
N THR A 129 -0.25 1.51 1.65
CA THR A 129 -0.16 2.16 0.35
C THR A 129 -0.16 3.68 0.49
N PHE A 130 0.44 4.35 -0.49
CA PHE A 130 0.45 5.80 -0.61
C PHE A 130 0.06 6.19 -2.03
N ASN A 131 -0.81 7.18 -2.16
CA ASN A 131 -1.20 7.69 -3.47
C ASN A 131 -0.27 8.83 -3.89
N LEU A 132 0.40 8.68 -5.03
CA LEU A 132 1.42 9.63 -5.47
C LEU A 132 0.89 10.68 -6.46
N ASN A 133 -0.29 10.46 -7.04
CA ASN A 133 -0.97 11.42 -7.90
C ASN A 133 -2.48 11.22 -7.84
N ASP A 134 -3.26 12.21 -8.26
CA ASP A 134 -4.73 12.19 -8.24
C ASP A 134 -5.36 12.77 -9.51
N GLU A 135 -4.55 13.05 -10.53
CA GLU A 135 -5.00 13.53 -11.84
C GLU A 135 -5.55 12.39 -12.71
N TYR A 136 -6.48 11.58 -12.16
CA TYR A 136 -7.11 10.46 -12.86
C TYR A 136 -8.51 10.18 -12.32
N GLU A 137 -9.32 9.46 -13.09
CA GLU A 137 -10.61 8.94 -12.66
C GLU A 137 -10.47 7.47 -12.21
N GLY A 138 -11.18 7.09 -11.16
CA GLY A 138 -11.13 5.73 -10.61
C GLY A 138 -10.13 5.58 -9.47
N GLY A 139 -9.37 4.48 -9.42
CA GLY A 139 -8.38 4.21 -8.36
C GLY A 139 -9.00 3.98 -6.97
N VAL A 140 -10.27 3.58 -6.91
CA VAL A 140 -10.99 3.36 -5.66
C VAL A 140 -10.60 2.01 -5.06
N PHE A 141 -10.08 2.02 -3.84
CA PHE A 141 -9.91 0.82 -3.04
C PHE A 141 -11.26 0.31 -2.55
N ARG A 142 -11.53 -0.96 -2.75
CA ARG A 142 -12.80 -1.59 -2.33
C ARG A 142 -12.52 -2.79 -1.45
N PHE A 143 -12.97 -2.71 -0.22
CA PHE A 143 -12.82 -3.77 0.77
C PHE A 143 -14.15 -4.51 0.98
N TRP A 144 -14.05 -5.80 1.29
CA TRP A 144 -15.18 -6.68 1.64
C TRP A 144 -16.36 -6.57 0.66
N ASN A 145 -16.06 -6.86 -0.61
CA ASN A 145 -17.04 -6.79 -1.71
C ASN A 145 -17.70 -5.40 -1.87
N GLY A 146 -16.92 -4.34 -1.62
CA GLY A 146 -17.39 -2.96 -1.80
C GLY A 146 -18.18 -2.37 -0.65
N ARG A 147 -18.21 -3.03 0.52
CA ARG A 147 -18.82 -2.46 1.74
C ARG A 147 -18.10 -1.19 2.17
N VAL A 148 -16.78 -1.14 1.98
CA VAL A 148 -15.96 0.05 2.20
C VAL A 148 -15.28 0.42 0.89
N SER A 149 -15.42 1.67 0.48
CA SER A 149 -14.81 2.23 -0.71
C SER A 149 -14.04 3.49 -0.33
N ILE A 150 -12.74 3.51 -0.65
CA ILE A 150 -11.82 4.58 -0.26
C ILE A 150 -11.08 5.06 -1.50
N GLN A 151 -11.09 6.37 -1.74
CA GLN A 151 -10.21 7.03 -2.68
C GLN A 151 -9.22 7.89 -1.91
N LEU A 152 -7.95 7.77 -2.26
CA LEU A 152 -6.87 8.53 -1.64
C LEU A 152 -6.55 9.77 -2.47
N ALA A 153 -6.29 10.88 -1.80
CA ALA A 153 -5.74 12.08 -2.42
C ALA A 153 -4.22 11.92 -2.65
N LYS A 154 -3.62 12.80 -3.45
CA LYS A 154 -2.16 12.87 -3.62
C LYS A 154 -1.48 13.07 -2.26
N GLY A 155 -0.45 12.29 -1.99
CA GLY A 155 0.29 12.31 -0.73
C GLY A 155 -0.40 11.60 0.44
N GLU A 156 -1.63 11.12 0.28
CA GLU A 156 -2.34 10.39 1.35
C GLU A 156 -1.87 8.94 1.44
N GLY A 157 -1.73 8.46 2.67
CA GLY A 157 -1.41 7.07 2.98
C GLY A 157 -2.61 6.33 3.58
N MET A 158 -2.63 5.01 3.39
CA MET A 158 -3.58 4.10 4.00
C MET A 158 -2.89 2.82 4.44
N ILE A 159 -3.30 2.31 5.61
CA ILE A 159 -2.83 1.03 6.14
C ILE A 159 -4.02 0.24 6.67
N TRP A 160 -3.99 -1.09 6.48
CA TRP A 160 -5.04 -2.01 6.90
C TRP A 160 -4.46 -3.37 7.28
N PRO A 161 -5.18 -4.21 8.06
CA PRO A 161 -4.76 -5.56 8.42
C PRO A 161 -4.84 -6.55 7.26
#